data_3b1609f307df332b918a7f7f1423221f
#
_entry.id   3b1609f307df332b918a7f7f1423221f
#
_cell.length_a   1.000
_cell.length_b   1.000
_cell.length_c   1.000
_cell.angle_alpha   90.00
_cell.angle_beta   90.00
_cell.angle_gamma   90.00
#
_symmetry.space_group_name_H-M   'P 1'
#
loop_
_entity.id
_entity.type
_entity.pdbx_description
1 polymer ?
#
loop_
_entity_poly.entity_id
_entity_poly.type
_entity_poly.pdbx_seq_one_letter_code
_entity_poly.pdbx_strand_id
1 'polypeptide(L)'
;MVKKIRYFLISMILLILGLLFLFTRNYQETIGGKILSEVEIQKIQQKYEQNQELEVKILYNDYEIPYDVDRELFYFPLENHRLVNKLKFQLMNSEQKIYWSDDIFWKDLNEAIENSHKFIFYVIDGNQYKYGELVFTGLPMMNLNRVAEGSNSINYKMDLFDPFSDQSNVYRITNSYAYCEVRGHTSLGFPKLNYNLNLYTQKEKPNDQSLLGLRSDDDWKLNALYSDGSRVREAVAVTLWNEIAETTPEPYDSGANFRYMELMIDGHYQGIYGLLEQIDFKQLNIDKNKDILYKGTYFISDENKSLQDLGNRIEFCGQIIKSGNRMLSEELWNPMIEYVTMMEFFDGSQMEGKESEIWNYITKHMNSENLFNFDLYVQAIHGIDNAYKNQYIAAVMDGKGQYMLWKSPWDLNYCFGDKYDSENDLLTSYNLDDHTKIMNKYMLSTYLLNSKYSQAKDVIKNQWNMLRKNILTTAHVEELAEKFSEKLEDSGAVLRETDQWSESIKEDSKTELVAYFEQRVEFLDSYYNSF
;
A
#
# COMPACT_ATOMS: atom_id res chain seq x y z
N MET A 1 11.74 -33.45 -57.79
CA MET A 1 12.07 -32.70 -56.57
C MET A 1 11.14 -31.51 -56.35
N VAL A 2 10.93 -30.64 -57.29
CA VAL A 2 10.07 -29.43 -57.19
C VAL A 2 8.61 -29.71 -56.80
N LYS A 3 7.95 -30.74 -57.36
CA LYS A 3 6.59 -31.12 -56.99
C LYS A 3 6.45 -31.56 -55.53
N LYS A 4 7.43 -32.28 -54.95
CA LYS A 4 7.38 -32.71 -53.54
C LYS A 4 7.54 -31.51 -52.58
N ILE A 5 8.39 -30.54 -52.93
CA ILE A 5 8.56 -29.30 -52.13
C ILE A 5 7.27 -28.48 -52.14
N ARG A 6 6.58 -28.40 -53.28
CA ARG A 6 5.33 -27.67 -53.41
C ARG A 6 4.19 -28.29 -52.59
N TYR A 7 4.08 -29.60 -52.55
CA TYR A 7 3.10 -30.29 -51.69
C TYR A 7 3.43 -30.14 -50.20
N PHE A 8 4.73 -30.16 -49.86
CA PHE A 8 5.16 -29.93 -48.46
C PHE A 8 4.83 -28.52 -47.98
N LEU A 9 5.09 -27.49 -48.81
CA LEU A 9 4.75 -26.10 -48.52
C LEU A 9 3.21 -25.89 -48.37
N ILE A 10 2.43 -26.47 -49.27
CA ILE A 10 0.95 -26.41 -49.18
C ILE A 10 0.45 -27.10 -47.92
N SER A 11 1.01 -28.26 -47.57
CA SER A 11 0.66 -28.97 -46.34
C SER A 11 1.03 -28.18 -45.08
N MET A 12 2.17 -27.51 -45.09
CA MET A 12 2.63 -26.66 -43.99
C MET A 12 1.75 -25.40 -43.82
N ILE A 13 1.35 -24.77 -44.92
CA ILE A 13 0.42 -23.63 -44.92
C ILE A 13 -0.95 -24.04 -44.39
N LEU A 14 -1.46 -25.21 -44.81
CA LEU A 14 -2.74 -25.74 -44.32
C LEU A 14 -2.67 -26.10 -42.83
N LEU A 15 -1.53 -26.60 -42.36
CA LEU A 15 -1.30 -26.89 -40.94
C LEU A 15 -1.27 -25.60 -40.11
N ILE A 16 -0.58 -24.55 -40.61
CA ILE A 16 -0.52 -23.24 -39.95
C ILE A 16 -1.91 -22.60 -39.92
N LEU A 17 -2.65 -22.64 -41.02
CA LEU A 17 -4.04 -22.14 -41.08
C LEU A 17 -4.97 -22.93 -40.16
N GLY A 18 -4.79 -24.24 -40.06
CA GLY A 18 -5.53 -25.09 -39.12
C GLY A 18 -5.21 -24.79 -37.67
N LEU A 19 -3.94 -24.54 -37.34
CA LEU A 19 -3.51 -24.12 -36.00
C LEU A 19 -4.03 -22.73 -35.64
N LEU A 20 -3.99 -21.77 -36.58
CA LEU A 20 -4.59 -20.45 -36.41
C LEU A 20 -6.10 -20.53 -36.19
N PHE A 21 -6.80 -21.39 -36.93
CA PHE A 21 -8.24 -21.59 -36.79
C PHE A 21 -8.61 -22.25 -35.44
N LEU A 22 -7.80 -23.22 -34.98
CA LEU A 22 -7.98 -23.83 -33.66
C LEU A 22 -7.67 -22.83 -32.54
N PHE A 23 -6.69 -21.97 -32.75
CA PHE A 23 -6.31 -20.93 -31.80
C PHE A 23 -7.44 -19.89 -31.65
N THR A 24 -7.97 -19.38 -32.77
CA THR A 24 -9.10 -18.42 -32.75
C THR A 24 -10.38 -19.06 -32.18
N ARG A 25 -10.63 -20.35 -32.44
CA ARG A 25 -11.77 -21.07 -31.89
C ARG A 25 -11.67 -21.27 -30.37
N ASN A 26 -10.48 -21.56 -29.86
CA ASN A 26 -10.25 -21.62 -28.42
C ASN A 26 -10.45 -20.26 -27.73
N TYR A 27 -10.05 -19.16 -28.37
CA TYR A 27 -10.31 -17.82 -27.85
C TYR A 27 -11.79 -17.48 -27.77
N GLN A 28 -12.58 -17.87 -28.78
CA GLN A 28 -14.04 -17.62 -28.79
C GLN A 28 -14.80 -18.30 -27.65
N GLU A 29 -14.26 -19.43 -27.15
CA GLU A 29 -14.87 -20.15 -26.01
C GLU A 29 -14.42 -19.59 -24.65
N THR A 30 -13.35 -18.78 -24.60
CA THR A 30 -12.71 -18.35 -23.35
C THR A 30 -13.16 -17.01 -22.81
N ILE A 31 -13.57 -16.08 -23.66
CA ILE A 31 -13.96 -14.70 -23.25
C ILE A 31 -15.48 -14.49 -23.15
N GLY A 32 -16.28 -15.53 -23.37
CA GLY A 32 -17.74 -15.47 -23.25
C GLY A 32 -18.47 -14.82 -24.44
N GLY A 33 -17.74 -14.54 -25.57
CA GLY A 33 -18.34 -13.97 -26.76
C GLY A 33 -17.58 -14.30 -28.03
N LYS A 34 -18.22 -14.15 -29.19
CA LYS A 34 -17.57 -14.38 -30.49
C LYS A 34 -16.75 -13.17 -30.88
N ILE A 35 -15.51 -13.40 -31.35
CA ILE A 35 -14.67 -12.37 -31.99
C ILE A 35 -15.18 -12.18 -33.43
N LEU A 36 -15.42 -10.94 -33.80
CA LEU A 36 -15.96 -10.54 -35.10
C LEU A 36 -14.91 -9.83 -35.94
N SER A 37 -14.85 -10.19 -37.22
CA SER A 37 -14.09 -9.43 -38.22
C SER A 37 -14.77 -8.06 -38.49
N GLU A 38 -14.02 -7.12 -39.07
CA GLU A 38 -14.55 -5.80 -39.45
C GLU A 38 -15.82 -5.91 -40.34
N VAL A 39 -15.85 -6.87 -41.29
CA VAL A 39 -17.00 -7.11 -42.13
C VAL A 39 -18.25 -7.56 -41.36
N GLU A 40 -18.07 -8.35 -40.32
CA GLU A 40 -19.17 -8.78 -39.45
C GLU A 40 -19.65 -7.63 -38.56
N ILE A 41 -18.75 -6.77 -38.09
CA ILE A 41 -19.07 -5.56 -37.33
C ILE A 41 -19.88 -4.60 -38.20
N GLN A 42 -19.44 -4.34 -39.44
CA GLN A 42 -20.20 -3.50 -40.38
C GLN A 42 -21.62 -4.03 -40.62
N LYS A 43 -21.82 -5.35 -40.67
CA LYS A 43 -23.17 -5.95 -40.78
C LYS A 43 -24.02 -5.70 -39.54
N ILE A 44 -23.42 -5.69 -38.34
CA ILE A 44 -24.14 -5.32 -37.11
C ILE A 44 -24.59 -3.87 -37.20
N GLN A 45 -23.68 -2.96 -37.54
CA GLN A 45 -23.95 -1.52 -37.64
C GLN A 45 -25.00 -1.18 -38.72
N GLN A 46 -25.08 -1.97 -39.79
CA GLN A 46 -26.10 -1.80 -40.84
C GLN A 46 -27.46 -2.39 -40.45
N LYS A 47 -27.48 -3.45 -39.65
CA LYS A 47 -28.69 -4.21 -39.35
C LYS A 47 -29.42 -3.72 -38.10
N TYR A 48 -28.70 -3.22 -37.11
CA TYR A 48 -29.23 -2.84 -35.81
C TYR A 48 -29.11 -1.33 -35.61
N GLU A 49 -30.02 -0.75 -34.83
CA GLU A 49 -29.98 0.66 -34.43
C GLU A 49 -29.02 0.87 -33.27
N GLN A 50 -28.12 1.85 -33.39
CA GLN A 50 -27.20 2.17 -32.30
C GLN A 50 -27.95 2.87 -31.17
N ASN A 51 -27.79 2.35 -29.94
CA ASN A 51 -28.32 2.94 -28.73
C ASN A 51 -27.26 2.91 -27.62
N GLN A 52 -26.61 4.06 -27.33
CA GLN A 52 -25.59 4.18 -26.29
C GLN A 52 -26.20 4.22 -24.88
N GLU A 53 -27.48 4.49 -24.74
CA GLU A 53 -28.20 4.45 -23.46
C GLU A 53 -28.61 3.01 -23.07
N LEU A 54 -28.33 2.01 -23.92
CA LEU A 54 -28.62 0.62 -23.59
C LEU A 54 -27.82 0.22 -22.32
N GLU A 55 -28.53 -0.23 -21.29
CA GLU A 55 -27.89 -0.70 -20.05
C GLU A 55 -27.17 -2.03 -20.34
N VAL A 56 -25.87 -2.03 -20.05
CA VAL A 56 -25.01 -3.20 -20.20
C VAL A 56 -24.28 -3.42 -18.88
N LYS A 57 -24.46 -4.61 -18.31
CA LYS A 57 -23.73 -5.06 -17.12
C LYS A 57 -23.03 -6.36 -17.44
N ILE A 58 -21.71 -6.33 -17.31
CA ILE A 58 -20.85 -7.50 -17.55
C ILE A 58 -20.55 -8.16 -16.23
N LEU A 59 -20.72 -9.47 -16.17
CA LEU A 59 -20.46 -10.29 -14.98
C LEU A 59 -19.26 -11.20 -15.22
N TYR A 60 -18.53 -11.45 -14.16
CA TYR A 60 -17.57 -12.54 -14.04
C TYR A 60 -17.82 -13.31 -12.74
N ASN A 61 -18.12 -14.61 -12.84
CA ASN A 61 -18.50 -15.44 -11.70
C ASN A 61 -19.63 -14.84 -10.84
N ASP A 62 -20.68 -14.31 -11.50
CA ASP A 62 -21.84 -13.64 -10.88
C ASP A 62 -21.55 -12.29 -10.22
N TYR A 63 -20.33 -11.78 -10.30
CA TYR A 63 -19.96 -10.43 -9.84
C TYR A 63 -19.91 -9.45 -11.00
N GLU A 64 -20.52 -8.30 -10.83
CA GLU A 64 -20.46 -7.20 -11.80
C GLU A 64 -19.04 -6.64 -11.84
N ILE A 65 -18.42 -6.63 -13.04
CA ILE A 65 -17.08 -6.06 -13.19
C ILE A 65 -17.12 -4.53 -13.07
N PRO A 66 -16.04 -3.90 -12.56
CA PRO A 66 -16.00 -2.45 -12.38
C PRO A 66 -16.25 -1.69 -13.68
N TYR A 67 -17.09 -0.66 -13.61
CA TYR A 67 -17.42 0.24 -14.73
C TYR A 67 -17.23 1.69 -14.31
N ASP A 68 -16.40 2.42 -15.05
CA ASP A 68 -16.16 3.86 -14.89
C ASP A 68 -17.20 4.64 -15.69
N VAL A 69 -18.06 5.37 -14.99
CA VAL A 69 -19.13 6.16 -15.61
C VAL A 69 -18.61 7.42 -16.30
N ASP A 70 -17.46 7.96 -15.87
CA ASP A 70 -16.88 9.17 -16.45
C ASP A 70 -16.19 8.87 -17.79
N ARG A 71 -15.61 7.67 -17.94
CA ARG A 71 -14.89 7.22 -19.13
C ARG A 71 -15.69 6.26 -20.01
N GLU A 72 -16.85 5.83 -19.53
CA GLU A 72 -17.68 4.78 -20.17
C GLU A 72 -16.88 3.48 -20.41
N LEU A 73 -16.04 3.06 -19.41
CA LEU A 73 -15.04 2.04 -19.57
C LEU A 73 -15.17 0.94 -18.51
N PHE A 74 -15.15 -0.31 -18.95
CA PHE A 74 -15.08 -1.48 -18.07
C PHE A 74 -13.63 -1.82 -17.73
N TYR A 75 -13.38 -2.24 -16.49
CA TYR A 75 -12.07 -2.70 -16.03
C TYR A 75 -12.14 -4.14 -15.56
N PHE A 76 -11.11 -4.90 -15.88
CA PHE A 76 -10.99 -6.26 -15.36
C PHE A 76 -9.53 -6.60 -15.05
N PRO A 77 -9.17 -6.88 -13.77
CA PRO A 77 -7.82 -7.26 -13.39
C PRO A 77 -7.43 -8.62 -13.97
N LEU A 78 -6.20 -8.70 -14.52
CA LEU A 78 -5.66 -9.91 -15.11
C LEU A 78 -4.15 -9.97 -14.87
N GLU A 79 -3.65 -11.10 -14.36
CA GLU A 79 -2.21 -11.31 -14.20
C GLU A 79 -1.52 -11.51 -15.55
N ASN A 80 -0.41 -10.81 -15.78
CA ASN A 80 0.34 -10.78 -17.05
C ASN A 80 0.70 -12.16 -17.63
N HIS A 81 0.89 -13.18 -16.80
CA HIS A 81 1.36 -14.50 -17.24
C HIS A 81 0.26 -15.55 -17.38
N ARG A 82 -0.99 -15.19 -17.10
CA ARG A 82 -2.09 -16.15 -17.16
C ARG A 82 -2.86 -16.02 -18.45
N LEU A 83 -2.80 -17.10 -19.22
CA LEU A 83 -3.63 -17.25 -20.40
C LEU A 83 -5.10 -17.07 -20.04
N VAL A 84 -5.79 -16.25 -20.83
CA VAL A 84 -7.22 -15.94 -20.81
C VAL A 84 -8.12 -17.19 -20.89
N ASN A 85 -7.55 -18.37 -20.98
CA ASN A 85 -8.21 -19.66 -21.25
C ASN A 85 -9.35 -20.04 -20.31
N LYS A 86 -9.72 -19.14 -19.37
CA LYS A 86 -10.80 -19.42 -18.40
C LYS A 86 -11.69 -18.20 -18.10
N LEU A 87 -11.47 -17.07 -18.74
CA LEU A 87 -12.35 -15.90 -18.57
C LEU A 87 -13.67 -16.19 -19.31
N LYS A 88 -14.77 -16.18 -18.59
CA LYS A 88 -16.11 -16.27 -19.16
C LYS A 88 -16.93 -15.09 -18.67
N PHE A 89 -16.92 -14.02 -19.45
CA PHE A 89 -17.82 -12.91 -19.21
C PHE A 89 -19.26 -13.31 -19.57
N GLN A 90 -20.19 -12.85 -18.79
CA GLN A 90 -21.62 -13.02 -18.98
C GLN A 90 -22.29 -11.65 -18.94
N LEU A 91 -23.40 -11.51 -19.61
CA LEU A 91 -24.26 -10.33 -19.45
C LEU A 91 -25.31 -10.62 -18.39
N MET A 92 -25.61 -9.61 -17.56
CA MET A 92 -26.65 -9.74 -16.53
C MET A 92 -28.03 -10.01 -17.18
N ASN A 93 -28.32 -9.34 -18.30
CA ASN A 93 -29.47 -9.65 -19.11
C ASN A 93 -29.12 -10.79 -20.09
N SER A 94 -29.66 -11.98 -19.85
CA SER A 94 -29.39 -13.20 -20.64
C SER A 94 -29.95 -13.14 -22.10
N GLU A 95 -30.81 -12.18 -22.43
CA GLU A 95 -31.30 -11.98 -23.80
C GLU A 95 -30.29 -11.20 -24.64
N GLN A 96 -29.41 -10.43 -24.02
CA GLN A 96 -28.34 -9.71 -24.67
C GLN A 96 -27.23 -10.66 -25.13
N LYS A 97 -26.52 -10.27 -26.18
CA LYS A 97 -25.38 -11.04 -26.73
C LYS A 97 -24.17 -10.14 -26.88
N ILE A 98 -23.06 -10.55 -26.31
CA ILE A 98 -21.78 -9.86 -26.42
C ILE A 98 -20.94 -10.43 -27.57
N TYR A 99 -20.27 -9.54 -28.28
CA TYR A 99 -19.35 -9.83 -29.38
C TYR A 99 -18.11 -8.94 -29.21
N TRP A 100 -16.95 -9.49 -29.49
CA TRP A 100 -15.66 -8.79 -29.37
C TRP A 100 -15.13 -8.41 -30.75
N SER A 101 -14.51 -7.26 -30.86
CA SER A 101 -13.78 -6.88 -32.07
C SER A 101 -12.52 -7.74 -32.20
N ASP A 102 -12.15 -8.08 -33.46
CA ASP A 102 -10.86 -8.72 -33.74
C ASP A 102 -9.73 -7.70 -33.48
N ASP A 103 -8.89 -8.02 -32.50
CA ASP A 103 -7.81 -7.17 -32.04
C ASP A 103 -6.53 -7.98 -31.97
N ILE A 104 -5.42 -7.39 -32.41
CA ILE A 104 -4.11 -8.07 -32.42
C ILE A 104 -3.63 -8.39 -31.01
N PHE A 105 -4.01 -7.58 -30.01
CA PHE A 105 -3.62 -7.75 -28.61
C PHE A 105 -4.29 -8.93 -27.91
N TRP A 106 -5.32 -9.56 -28.52
CA TRP A 106 -5.78 -10.86 -28.05
C TRP A 106 -4.69 -11.95 -28.03
N LYS A 107 -3.60 -11.74 -28.77
CA LYS A 107 -2.44 -12.65 -28.86
C LYS A 107 -1.36 -12.34 -27.85
N ASP A 108 -1.31 -11.10 -27.37
CA ASP A 108 -0.35 -10.65 -26.36
C ASP A 108 -1.06 -9.69 -25.37
N LEU A 109 -1.64 -10.28 -24.35
CA LEU A 109 -2.34 -9.52 -23.31
C LEU A 109 -1.39 -8.77 -22.37
N ASN A 110 -0.13 -9.17 -22.28
CA ASN A 110 0.84 -8.43 -21.47
C ASN A 110 1.03 -7.03 -22.06
N GLU A 111 1.30 -6.95 -23.37
CA GLU A 111 1.44 -5.67 -24.05
C GLU A 111 0.13 -4.84 -23.97
N ALA A 112 -1.04 -5.49 -24.05
CA ALA A 112 -2.31 -4.83 -23.87
C ALA A 112 -2.50 -4.23 -22.47
N ILE A 113 -2.07 -4.95 -21.41
CA ILE A 113 -2.15 -4.50 -20.02
C ILE A 113 -1.21 -3.32 -19.80
N GLU A 114 0.06 -3.45 -20.17
CA GLU A 114 1.09 -2.40 -20.05
C GLU A 114 0.65 -1.09 -20.70
N ASN A 115 0.05 -1.18 -21.90
CA ASN A 115 -0.41 -0.02 -22.67
C ASN A 115 -1.84 0.43 -22.32
N SER A 116 -2.50 -0.19 -21.33
CA SER A 116 -3.92 0.08 -21.01
C SER A 116 -4.83 0.04 -22.24
N HIS A 117 -4.62 -0.96 -23.10
CA HIS A 117 -5.33 -1.09 -24.37
C HIS A 117 -6.83 -1.31 -24.16
N LYS A 118 -7.64 -0.62 -24.97
CA LYS A 118 -9.10 -0.67 -24.92
C LYS A 118 -9.63 -1.70 -25.91
N PHE A 119 -10.10 -2.83 -25.41
CA PHE A 119 -10.78 -3.85 -26.22
C PHE A 119 -12.22 -3.44 -26.49
N ILE A 120 -12.59 -3.34 -27.75
CA ILE A 120 -13.95 -2.97 -28.17
C ILE A 120 -14.86 -4.20 -28.17
N PHE A 121 -16.03 -4.05 -27.61
CA PHE A 121 -17.09 -5.04 -27.70
C PHE A 121 -18.41 -4.43 -28.16
N TYR A 122 -19.29 -5.29 -28.67
CA TYR A 122 -20.63 -4.95 -29.12
C TYR A 122 -21.64 -5.79 -28.37
N VAL A 123 -22.67 -5.16 -27.82
CA VAL A 123 -23.82 -5.85 -27.22
C VAL A 123 -25.03 -5.63 -28.06
N ILE A 124 -25.73 -6.73 -28.44
CA ILE A 124 -26.98 -6.69 -29.20
C ILE A 124 -28.13 -7.04 -28.25
N ASP A 125 -29.16 -6.19 -28.26
CA ASP A 125 -30.43 -6.38 -27.57
C ASP A 125 -31.58 -6.10 -28.51
N GLY A 126 -32.37 -7.14 -28.86
CA GLY A 126 -33.46 -7.03 -29.81
C GLY A 126 -33.01 -6.51 -31.20
N ASN A 127 -33.45 -5.30 -31.56
CA ASN A 127 -33.06 -4.60 -32.77
C ASN A 127 -32.04 -3.48 -32.58
N GLN A 128 -31.47 -3.39 -31.37
CA GLN A 128 -30.50 -2.35 -31.01
C GLN A 128 -29.13 -2.95 -30.76
N TYR A 129 -28.09 -2.10 -30.83
CA TYR A 129 -26.75 -2.43 -30.38
C TYR A 129 -26.11 -1.25 -29.64
N LYS A 130 -25.22 -1.59 -28.67
CA LYS A 130 -24.28 -0.68 -28.04
C LYS A 130 -22.88 -1.19 -28.28
N TYR A 131 -21.91 -0.32 -28.51
CA TYR A 131 -20.51 -0.66 -28.37
C TYR A 131 -19.99 -0.15 -27.01
N GLY A 132 -19.03 -0.84 -26.47
CA GLY A 132 -18.33 -0.47 -25.23
C GLY A 132 -16.86 -0.83 -25.30
N GLU A 133 -16.14 -0.41 -24.30
CA GLU A 133 -14.70 -0.65 -24.17
C GLU A 133 -14.38 -1.35 -22.85
N LEU A 134 -13.40 -2.25 -22.86
CA LEU A 134 -12.88 -2.95 -21.70
C LEU A 134 -11.36 -2.86 -21.67
N VAL A 135 -10.79 -2.52 -20.50
CA VAL A 135 -9.36 -2.54 -20.24
C VAL A 135 -9.03 -3.66 -19.27
N PHE A 136 -8.01 -4.46 -19.59
CA PHE A 136 -7.40 -5.36 -18.64
C PHE A 136 -6.38 -4.59 -17.80
N THR A 137 -6.46 -4.71 -16.47
CA THR A 137 -5.51 -4.09 -15.52
C THR A 137 -4.59 -5.14 -14.92
N GLY A 138 -3.32 -4.80 -14.69
CA GLY A 138 -2.36 -5.73 -14.11
C GLY A 138 -2.34 -5.70 -12.58
N LEU A 139 -2.99 -4.74 -11.92
CA LEU A 139 -3.15 -4.69 -10.46
C LEU A 139 -4.52 -5.21 -10.04
N PRO A 140 -4.66 -5.71 -8.80
CA PRO A 140 -5.97 -5.96 -8.19
C PRO A 140 -6.83 -4.69 -8.21
N MET A 141 -8.15 -4.85 -8.30
CA MET A 141 -9.08 -3.73 -8.27
C MET A 141 -10.14 -3.91 -7.18
N MET A 142 -10.25 -2.92 -6.32
CA MET A 142 -11.31 -2.82 -5.34
C MET A 142 -12.42 -1.92 -5.86
N ASN A 143 -13.64 -2.43 -5.87
CA ASN A 143 -14.83 -1.70 -6.27
C ASN A 143 -15.74 -1.50 -5.04
N LEU A 144 -15.96 -0.24 -4.67
CA LEU A 144 -16.82 0.18 -3.57
C LEU A 144 -18.10 0.80 -4.15
N ASN A 145 -19.21 0.12 -4.00
CA ASN A 145 -20.52 0.61 -4.42
C ASN A 145 -21.36 0.99 -3.21
N ARG A 146 -21.86 2.21 -3.17
CA ARG A 146 -22.68 2.72 -2.08
C ARG A 146 -23.97 1.92 -1.94
N VAL A 147 -24.34 1.57 -0.71
CA VAL A 147 -25.63 0.94 -0.44
C VAL A 147 -26.70 2.01 -0.26
N ALA A 148 -27.89 1.80 -0.88
CA ALA A 148 -28.98 2.76 -0.89
C ALA A 148 -29.50 3.08 0.53
N GLU A 149 -29.54 2.07 1.41
CA GLU A 149 -29.93 2.20 2.82
C GLU A 149 -28.73 1.79 3.69
N GLY A 150 -27.76 2.72 3.80
CA GLY A 150 -26.58 2.53 4.67
C GLY A 150 -26.97 2.69 6.15
N SER A 151 -26.17 2.11 7.02
CA SER A 151 -26.22 2.29 8.47
C SER A 151 -25.01 3.06 8.96
N ASN A 152 -24.91 3.29 10.27
CA ASN A 152 -23.69 3.86 10.86
C ASN A 152 -22.47 2.93 10.74
N SER A 153 -22.67 1.65 10.41
CA SER A 153 -21.61 0.65 10.28
C SER A 153 -21.41 0.16 8.85
N ILE A 154 -22.33 0.46 7.91
CA ILE A 154 -22.26 0.00 6.52
C ILE A 154 -22.72 1.14 5.61
N ASN A 155 -21.83 1.56 4.72
CA ASN A 155 -22.16 2.54 3.67
C ASN A 155 -21.82 2.05 2.26
N TYR A 156 -21.04 0.95 2.14
CA TYR A 156 -20.63 0.36 0.87
C TYR A 156 -20.76 -1.16 0.84
N LYS A 157 -20.85 -1.69 -0.36
CA LYS A 157 -20.54 -3.07 -0.70
C LYS A 157 -19.19 -3.06 -1.41
N MET A 158 -18.25 -3.87 -0.94
CA MET A 158 -16.92 -4.04 -1.51
C MET A 158 -16.86 -5.34 -2.30
N ASP A 159 -16.35 -5.26 -3.53
CA ASP A 159 -15.91 -6.41 -4.32
C ASP A 159 -14.44 -6.18 -4.69
N LEU A 160 -13.52 -7.05 -4.24
CA LEU A 160 -12.10 -7.00 -4.54
C LEU A 160 -11.77 -8.10 -5.55
N PHE A 161 -11.36 -7.69 -6.73
CA PHE A 161 -10.92 -8.56 -7.82
C PHE A 161 -9.40 -8.74 -7.73
N ASP A 162 -8.96 -9.95 -7.36
CA ASP A 162 -7.56 -10.30 -7.18
C ASP A 162 -7.10 -11.32 -8.24
N PRO A 163 -6.33 -10.89 -9.25
CA PRO A 163 -5.80 -11.78 -10.27
C PRO A 163 -4.63 -12.64 -9.76
N PHE A 164 -3.97 -12.23 -8.67
CA PHE A 164 -2.86 -12.94 -8.06
C PHE A 164 -3.39 -13.96 -7.07
N SER A 165 -3.87 -15.08 -7.58
CA SER A 165 -4.29 -16.16 -6.69
C SER A 165 -3.06 -16.90 -6.14
N ASP A 166 -3.25 -17.52 -5.00
CA ASP A 166 -2.34 -18.51 -4.46
C ASP A 166 -2.03 -19.66 -5.45
N GLN A 167 -1.27 -20.64 -5.02
CA GLN A 167 -0.85 -21.81 -5.82
C GLN A 167 -1.98 -22.57 -6.55
N SER A 168 -3.24 -22.24 -6.30
CA SER A 168 -4.40 -22.92 -6.90
C SER A 168 -4.78 -22.47 -8.30
N ASN A 169 -4.16 -21.41 -8.84
CA ASN A 169 -4.49 -20.82 -10.15
C ASN A 169 -5.97 -20.40 -10.30
N VAL A 170 -6.63 -20.05 -9.22
CA VAL A 170 -8.02 -19.59 -9.22
C VAL A 170 -8.06 -18.08 -9.05
N TYR A 171 -8.71 -17.40 -9.97
CA TYR A 171 -9.02 -15.99 -9.85
C TYR A 171 -9.89 -15.78 -8.60
N ARG A 172 -9.48 -14.86 -7.73
CA ARG A 172 -10.15 -14.65 -6.44
C ARG A 172 -10.97 -13.37 -6.44
N ILE A 173 -12.22 -13.48 -6.02
CA ILE A 173 -13.06 -12.32 -5.71
C ILE A 173 -13.42 -12.41 -4.23
N THR A 174 -13.08 -11.35 -3.50
CA THR A 174 -13.47 -11.20 -2.09
C THR A 174 -14.55 -10.15 -1.99
N ASN A 175 -15.68 -10.47 -1.35
CA ASN A 175 -16.78 -9.54 -1.16
C ASN A 175 -17.08 -9.36 0.33
N SER A 176 -17.52 -8.14 0.68
CA SER A 176 -17.93 -7.78 2.04
C SER A 176 -18.83 -6.56 2.00
N TYR A 177 -19.62 -6.36 3.04
CA TYR A 177 -20.10 -5.02 3.35
C TYR A 177 -18.97 -4.24 3.99
N ALA A 178 -18.99 -2.92 3.85
CA ALA A 178 -17.92 -2.07 4.33
C ALA A 178 -18.45 -0.74 4.88
N TYR A 179 -17.70 -0.19 5.83
CA TYR A 179 -17.74 1.22 6.17
C TYR A 179 -16.46 1.87 5.67
N CYS A 180 -16.59 2.77 4.72
CA CYS A 180 -15.47 3.49 4.14
C CYS A 180 -15.64 4.98 4.44
N GLU A 181 -14.63 5.59 5.04
CA GLU A 181 -14.61 7.01 5.38
C GLU A 181 -13.26 7.65 5.05
N VAL A 182 -13.31 8.93 4.70
CA VAL A 182 -12.10 9.72 4.44
C VAL A 182 -11.29 9.85 5.72
N ARG A 183 -9.96 9.68 5.60
CA ARG A 183 -9.01 9.84 6.71
C ARG A 183 -7.85 10.76 6.35
N GLY A 184 -7.10 11.14 7.37
CA GLY A 184 -5.90 11.97 7.26
C GLY A 184 -6.08 13.31 7.97
N HIS A 185 -5.05 14.12 7.95
CA HIS A 185 -5.07 15.51 8.43
C HIS A 185 -4.64 16.43 7.30
N THR A 186 -3.38 16.46 6.96
CA THR A 186 -2.83 17.25 5.85
C THR A 186 -3.34 16.75 4.50
N SER A 187 -3.45 15.43 4.34
CA SER A 187 -3.92 14.80 3.10
C SER A 187 -5.40 15.08 2.76
N LEU A 188 -6.18 15.66 3.68
CA LEU A 188 -7.53 16.15 3.37
C LEU A 188 -7.54 17.33 2.38
N GLY A 189 -6.41 18.01 2.21
CA GLY A 189 -6.24 19.08 1.23
C GLY A 189 -5.91 18.59 -0.18
N PHE A 190 -5.66 17.29 -0.39
CA PHE A 190 -5.36 16.75 -1.70
C PHE A 190 -6.62 16.36 -2.46
N PRO A 191 -6.62 16.43 -3.80
CA PRO A 191 -7.75 15.99 -4.62
C PRO A 191 -8.04 14.50 -4.47
N LYS A 192 -7.00 13.67 -4.30
CA LYS A 192 -7.07 12.23 -4.11
C LYS A 192 -6.95 11.90 -2.62
N LEU A 193 -8.00 11.31 -2.05
CA LEU A 193 -8.16 11.14 -0.61
C LEU A 193 -7.73 9.75 -0.12
N ASN A 194 -7.27 9.69 1.12
CA ASN A 194 -7.04 8.43 1.85
C ASN A 194 -8.34 7.98 2.54
N TYR A 195 -8.48 6.67 2.76
CA TYR A 195 -9.68 6.11 3.42
C TYR A 195 -9.32 5.13 4.53
N ASN A 196 -10.16 5.09 5.56
CA ASN A 196 -10.32 3.94 6.43
C ASN A 196 -11.36 3.01 5.80
N LEU A 197 -11.11 1.71 5.83
CA LEU A 197 -12.03 0.69 5.35
C LEU A 197 -12.21 -0.36 6.43
N ASN A 198 -13.44 -0.47 6.97
CA ASN A 198 -13.81 -1.50 7.91
C ASN A 198 -14.79 -2.47 7.28
N LEU A 199 -14.52 -3.77 7.38
CA LEU A 199 -15.33 -4.81 6.76
C LEU A 199 -16.37 -5.37 7.72
N TYR A 200 -17.57 -5.58 7.19
CA TYR A 200 -18.70 -6.07 7.96
C TYR A 200 -19.44 -7.19 7.23
N THR A 201 -20.05 -8.07 8.01
CA THR A 201 -21.11 -8.95 7.51
C THR A 201 -22.39 -8.14 7.27
N GLN A 202 -23.34 -8.68 6.50
CA GLN A 202 -24.66 -8.07 6.32
C GLN A 202 -25.39 -7.77 7.66
N LYS A 203 -25.02 -8.46 8.74
CA LYS A 203 -25.57 -8.27 10.09
C LYS A 203 -24.75 -7.28 10.93
N GLU A 204 -23.96 -6.42 10.29
CA GLU A 204 -23.14 -5.39 10.93
C GLU A 204 -22.13 -5.93 11.98
N LYS A 205 -21.66 -7.14 11.80
CA LYS A 205 -20.59 -7.71 12.61
C LYS A 205 -19.26 -7.58 11.85
N PRO A 206 -18.13 -7.37 12.55
CA PRO A 206 -16.81 -7.42 11.93
C PRO A 206 -16.65 -8.67 11.05
N ASN A 207 -16.06 -8.50 9.87
CA ASN A 207 -15.89 -9.53 8.86
C ASN A 207 -14.42 -9.66 8.49
N ASP A 208 -13.68 -10.40 9.31
CA ASP A 208 -12.26 -10.67 9.06
C ASP A 208 -12.05 -11.34 7.71
N GLN A 209 -11.34 -10.70 6.80
CA GLN A 209 -10.98 -11.21 5.47
C GLN A 209 -9.49 -11.05 5.23
N SER A 210 -8.86 -12.00 4.56
CA SER A 210 -7.50 -11.82 4.02
C SER A 210 -7.60 -11.14 2.66
N LEU A 211 -7.14 -9.91 2.56
CA LEU A 211 -7.10 -9.15 1.32
C LEU A 211 -5.70 -9.20 0.71
N LEU A 212 -5.57 -9.53 -0.58
CA LEU A 212 -4.31 -9.56 -1.34
C LEU A 212 -3.18 -10.35 -0.65
N GLY A 213 -3.52 -11.43 0.05
CA GLY A 213 -2.56 -12.26 0.78
C GLY A 213 -2.03 -11.65 2.09
N LEU A 214 -2.59 -10.53 2.52
CA LEU A 214 -2.33 -9.96 3.84
C LEU A 214 -3.08 -10.73 4.93
N ARG A 215 -2.77 -10.49 6.21
CA ARG A 215 -3.43 -11.17 7.34
C ARG A 215 -4.95 -11.03 7.28
N SER A 216 -5.67 -11.93 7.93
CA SER A 216 -7.13 -11.81 8.03
C SER A 216 -7.51 -10.76 9.05
N ASP A 217 -8.22 -9.71 8.60
CA ASP A 217 -8.67 -8.59 9.43
C ASP A 217 -9.94 -7.94 8.85
N ASP A 218 -10.57 -7.08 9.68
CA ASP A 218 -11.69 -6.24 9.29
C ASP A 218 -11.33 -4.74 9.17
N ASP A 219 -10.13 -4.33 9.60
CA ASP A 219 -9.67 -2.92 9.61
C ASP A 219 -8.48 -2.70 8.67
N TRP A 220 -8.71 -1.90 7.62
CA TRP A 220 -7.76 -1.64 6.53
C TRP A 220 -7.55 -0.17 6.29
N LYS A 221 -6.41 0.18 5.68
CA LYS A 221 -6.11 1.55 5.24
C LYS A 221 -5.86 1.59 3.75
N LEU A 222 -6.50 2.54 3.09
CA LEU A 222 -6.34 2.82 1.67
C LEU A 222 -5.57 4.13 1.54
N ASN A 223 -4.28 4.04 1.22
CA ASN A 223 -3.42 5.20 1.05
C ASN A 223 -3.39 5.63 -0.41
N ALA A 224 -3.74 6.87 -0.67
CA ALA A 224 -3.85 7.44 -2.02
C ALA A 224 -2.52 7.63 -2.73
N LEU A 225 -1.40 7.67 -2.00
CA LEU A 225 -0.04 7.89 -2.50
C LEU A 225 0.14 9.21 -3.28
N TYR A 226 -0.82 10.15 -3.19
CA TYR A 226 -0.91 11.33 -4.06
C TYR A 226 0.29 12.27 -3.96
N SER A 227 0.84 12.46 -2.76
CA SER A 227 2.00 13.32 -2.52
C SER A 227 3.31 12.75 -3.06
N ASP A 228 3.41 11.44 -3.22
CA ASP A 228 4.58 10.76 -3.77
C ASP A 228 4.52 10.70 -5.30
N GLY A 229 5.30 11.50 -5.99
CA GLY A 229 5.36 11.51 -7.45
C GLY A 229 5.78 10.17 -8.08
N SER A 230 6.48 9.33 -7.33
CA SER A 230 6.91 7.99 -7.79
C SER A 230 5.92 6.88 -7.44
N ARG A 231 5.03 7.08 -6.46
CA ARG A 231 4.15 6.07 -5.88
C ARG A 231 4.86 4.92 -5.15
N VAL A 232 6.19 4.93 -5.00
CA VAL A 232 6.96 3.79 -4.45
C VAL A 232 7.58 4.05 -3.08
N ARG A 233 7.67 5.31 -2.60
CA ARG A 233 8.35 5.66 -1.33
C ARG A 233 7.81 4.88 -0.14
N GLU A 234 6.49 4.87 0.04
CA GLU A 234 5.87 4.15 1.16
C GLU A 234 6.10 2.64 1.07
N ALA A 235 6.00 2.06 -0.12
CA ALA A 235 6.25 0.63 -0.34
C ALA A 235 7.71 0.24 -0.02
N VAL A 236 8.68 1.05 -0.46
CA VAL A 236 10.10 0.87 -0.15
C VAL A 236 10.34 0.99 1.35
N ALA A 237 9.82 2.05 1.98
CA ALA A 237 10.00 2.29 3.41
C ALA A 237 9.41 1.17 4.26
N VAL A 238 8.18 0.74 3.98
CA VAL A 238 7.51 -0.38 4.68
C VAL A 238 8.31 -1.67 4.53
N THR A 239 8.81 -1.96 3.33
CA THR A 239 9.60 -3.17 3.07
C THR A 239 10.90 -3.17 3.86
N LEU A 240 11.66 -2.07 3.83
CA LEU A 240 12.92 -1.93 4.58
C LEU A 240 12.70 -2.09 6.09
N TRP A 241 11.62 -1.51 6.63
CA TRP A 241 11.33 -1.68 8.05
C TRP A 241 11.02 -3.14 8.40
N ASN A 242 10.21 -3.83 7.61
CA ASN A 242 9.89 -5.23 7.87
C ASN A 242 11.14 -6.12 7.80
N GLU A 243 12.04 -5.89 6.84
CA GLU A 243 13.32 -6.60 6.75
C GLU A 243 14.22 -6.32 7.98
N ILE A 244 14.25 -5.08 8.48
CA ILE A 244 14.96 -4.74 9.73
C ILE A 244 14.32 -5.42 10.93
N ALA A 245 12.99 -5.40 11.02
CA ALA A 245 12.25 -6.01 12.12
C ALA A 245 12.47 -7.53 12.20
N GLU A 246 12.59 -8.22 11.05
CA GLU A 246 12.92 -9.64 10.99
C GLU A 246 14.30 -9.98 11.58
N THR A 247 15.22 -9.00 11.66
CA THR A 247 16.53 -9.20 12.29
C THR A 247 16.49 -9.14 13.83
N THR A 248 15.42 -8.58 14.40
CA THR A 248 15.24 -8.45 15.85
C THR A 248 14.57 -9.71 16.39
N PRO A 249 15.26 -10.49 17.27
CA PRO A 249 14.68 -11.72 17.80
C PRO A 249 13.44 -11.44 18.65
N GLU A 250 12.35 -12.08 18.26
CA GLU A 250 11.11 -12.41 18.94
C GLU A 250 10.63 -11.56 20.13
N PRO A 251 9.30 -11.44 20.36
CA PRO A 251 8.19 -12.18 19.69
C PRO A 251 7.22 -11.29 18.89
N TYR A 252 7.60 -10.12 18.40
CA TYR A 252 6.65 -9.12 17.88
C TYR A 252 6.90 -8.81 16.42
N ASP A 253 5.85 -8.96 15.62
CA ASP A 253 5.80 -8.35 14.29
C ASP A 253 5.70 -6.83 14.49
N SER A 254 6.67 -6.05 14.01
CA SER A 254 6.76 -4.63 14.35
C SER A 254 6.37 -3.69 13.21
N GLY A 255 5.71 -4.17 12.15
CA GLY A 255 5.34 -3.35 11.00
C GLY A 255 4.01 -3.71 10.36
N ALA A 256 3.50 -2.84 9.52
CA ALA A 256 2.40 -3.11 8.61
C ALA A 256 2.93 -3.68 7.30
N ASN A 257 2.10 -4.45 6.58
CA ASN A 257 2.40 -4.85 5.21
C ASN A 257 1.63 -3.99 4.21
N PHE A 258 2.18 -3.87 3.01
CA PHE A 258 1.69 -3.02 1.94
C PHE A 258 1.40 -3.85 0.67
N ARG A 259 0.29 -3.54 -0.03
CA ARG A 259 -0.01 -4.07 -1.36
C ARG A 259 -0.57 -2.98 -2.26
N TYR A 260 -0.13 -2.97 -3.53
CA TYR A 260 -0.74 -2.10 -4.54
C TYR A 260 -2.05 -2.66 -5.04
N MET A 261 -2.99 -1.77 -5.29
CA MET A 261 -4.24 -2.04 -5.98
C MET A 261 -4.75 -0.78 -6.68
N GLU A 262 -5.75 -0.91 -7.53
CA GLU A 262 -6.53 0.20 -8.07
C GLU A 262 -7.89 0.26 -7.35
N LEU A 263 -8.42 1.48 -7.20
CA LEU A 263 -9.67 1.72 -6.48
C LEU A 263 -10.71 2.34 -7.40
N MET A 264 -11.95 1.88 -7.27
CA MET A 264 -13.14 2.49 -7.85
C MET A 264 -14.17 2.73 -6.73
N ILE A 265 -14.79 3.91 -6.73
CA ILE A 265 -15.82 4.29 -5.75
C ILE A 265 -17.05 4.82 -6.50
N ASP A 266 -18.20 4.20 -6.31
CA ASP A 266 -19.49 4.59 -6.91
C ASP A 266 -19.40 4.76 -8.44
N GLY A 267 -18.63 3.90 -9.11
CA GLY A 267 -18.41 3.94 -10.55
C GLY A 267 -17.42 5.03 -11.02
N HIS A 268 -16.64 5.62 -10.13
CA HIS A 268 -15.61 6.60 -10.46
C HIS A 268 -14.23 6.02 -10.16
N TYR A 269 -13.38 5.93 -11.17
CA TYR A 269 -12.01 5.43 -11.02
C TYR A 269 -11.16 6.39 -10.20
N GLN A 270 -10.49 5.86 -9.17
CA GLN A 270 -9.69 6.64 -8.22
C GLN A 270 -8.17 6.46 -8.41
N GLY A 271 -7.72 5.53 -9.26
CA GLY A 271 -6.29 5.29 -9.51
C GLY A 271 -5.63 4.31 -8.56
N ILE A 272 -4.31 4.42 -8.45
CA ILE A 272 -3.43 3.56 -7.63
C ILE A 272 -3.59 3.86 -6.15
N TYR A 273 -3.78 2.81 -5.35
CA TYR A 273 -3.79 2.88 -3.88
C TYR A 273 -2.86 1.84 -3.27
N GLY A 274 -2.33 2.19 -2.10
CA GLY A 274 -1.72 1.24 -1.20
C GLY A 274 -2.76 0.69 -0.22
N LEU A 275 -2.94 -0.64 -0.19
CA LEU A 275 -3.68 -1.33 0.86
C LEU A 275 -2.70 -1.67 1.97
N LEU A 276 -2.97 -1.18 3.19
CA LEU A 276 -2.14 -1.43 4.38
C LEU A 276 -2.93 -2.07 5.50
N GLU A 277 -2.24 -2.90 6.24
CA GLU A 277 -2.71 -3.40 7.52
C GLU A 277 -2.69 -2.30 8.58
N GLN A 278 -3.69 -2.29 9.46
CA GLN A 278 -3.69 -1.40 10.61
C GLN A 278 -2.71 -1.90 11.67
N ILE A 279 -1.87 -1.03 12.19
CA ILE A 279 -1.06 -1.36 13.39
C ILE A 279 -1.98 -1.37 14.61
N ASP A 280 -2.13 -2.55 15.17
CA ASP A 280 -2.95 -2.84 16.35
C ASP A 280 -2.36 -4.00 17.17
N PHE A 281 -3.08 -4.48 18.17
CA PHE A 281 -2.66 -5.63 19.02
C PHE A 281 -2.49 -6.91 18.22
N LYS A 282 -3.30 -7.12 17.18
CA LYS A 282 -3.27 -8.30 16.33
C LYS A 282 -2.07 -8.24 15.37
N GLN A 283 -1.81 -7.07 14.77
CA GLN A 283 -0.67 -6.86 13.87
C GLN A 283 0.66 -7.04 14.61
N LEU A 284 0.76 -6.48 15.81
CA LEU A 284 1.97 -6.58 16.61
C LEU A 284 2.08 -7.90 17.40
N ASN A 285 1.10 -8.80 17.26
CA ASN A 285 1.05 -10.07 17.98
C ASN A 285 1.21 -9.92 19.51
N ILE A 286 0.55 -8.91 20.09
CA ILE A 286 0.59 -8.59 21.52
C ILE A 286 -0.77 -8.83 22.19
N ASP A 287 -0.76 -9.09 23.51
CA ASP A 287 -1.97 -9.47 24.28
C ASP A 287 -2.78 -8.25 24.71
N LYS A 288 -3.94 -8.02 24.08
CA LYS A 288 -4.83 -6.90 24.40
C LYS A 288 -5.39 -6.90 25.84
N ASN A 289 -5.16 -7.96 26.63
CA ASN A 289 -5.56 -8.02 28.04
C ASN A 289 -4.41 -7.62 28.98
N LYS A 290 -3.17 -7.63 28.53
CA LYS A 290 -1.96 -7.36 29.34
C LYS A 290 -1.16 -6.18 28.82
N ASP A 291 -0.99 -6.10 27.50
CA ASP A 291 -0.12 -5.13 26.88
C ASP A 291 -0.83 -3.81 26.60
N ILE A 292 -0.08 -2.76 26.31
CA ILE A 292 -0.62 -1.44 26.02
C ILE A 292 -0.04 -0.98 24.69
N LEU A 293 -0.85 -0.31 23.90
CA LEU A 293 -0.41 0.28 22.64
C LEU A 293 -0.66 1.79 22.66
N TYR A 294 0.39 2.56 22.39
CA TYR A 294 0.30 4.01 22.23
C TYR A 294 0.55 4.38 20.77
N LYS A 295 -0.16 5.40 20.29
CA LYS A 295 0.02 5.97 18.95
C LYS A 295 0.49 7.41 19.08
N GLY A 296 1.66 7.74 18.54
CA GLY A 296 2.15 9.10 18.40
C GLY A 296 1.35 9.86 17.34
N THR A 297 0.71 10.96 17.76
CA THR A 297 -0.11 11.81 16.89
C THR A 297 0.43 13.22 16.78
N TYR A 298 1.24 13.63 17.76
CA TYR A 298 1.78 14.97 17.84
C TYR A 298 3.17 14.99 18.49
N PHE A 299 3.84 16.14 18.49
CA PHE A 299 5.07 16.35 19.25
C PHE A 299 4.82 16.07 20.74
N ILE A 300 5.84 15.57 21.43
CA ILE A 300 5.86 15.61 22.88
C ILE A 300 6.00 17.09 23.27
N SER A 301 4.87 17.76 23.42
CA SER A 301 4.78 19.18 23.70
C SER A 301 4.39 19.43 25.15
N ASP A 302 4.59 20.67 25.62
CA ASP A 302 4.15 21.10 26.95
C ASP A 302 2.62 21.12 27.11
N GLU A 303 1.89 21.08 26.01
CA GLU A 303 0.45 20.91 26.01
C GLU A 303 0.09 19.50 26.42
N ASN A 304 -0.87 19.36 27.36
CA ASN A 304 -1.37 18.08 27.88
C ASN A 304 -0.38 17.25 28.76
N LYS A 305 0.66 17.87 29.33
CA LYS A 305 1.56 17.22 30.33
C LYS A 305 0.95 17.06 31.71
N SER A 306 -0.27 17.56 31.97
CA SER A 306 -0.92 17.40 33.26
C SER A 306 -1.15 15.93 33.58
N LEU A 307 -0.68 15.48 34.74
CA LEU A 307 -0.93 14.15 35.28
C LEU A 307 -2.33 14.01 35.93
N GLN A 308 -3.15 15.10 35.92
CA GLN A 308 -4.50 15.05 36.47
C GLN A 308 -5.44 14.30 35.55
N ASP A 309 -6.33 13.49 36.12
CA ASP A 309 -7.37 12.72 35.43
C ASP A 309 -6.87 11.79 34.30
N LEU A 310 -5.62 11.34 34.36
CA LEU A 310 -5.06 10.41 33.37
C LEU A 310 -5.88 9.15 33.19
N GLY A 311 -6.56 8.68 34.21
CA GLY A 311 -7.44 7.51 34.13
C GLY A 311 -8.66 7.68 33.22
N ASN A 312 -9.03 8.93 32.89
CA ASN A 312 -10.17 9.26 32.02
C ASN A 312 -9.71 9.80 30.65
N ARG A 313 -8.41 10.00 30.44
CA ARG A 313 -7.87 10.60 29.21
C ARG A 313 -7.41 9.53 28.24
N ILE A 314 -7.74 9.73 26.98
CA ILE A 314 -7.25 8.90 25.87
C ILE A 314 -5.93 9.43 25.28
N GLU A 315 -5.53 10.66 25.64
CA GLU A 315 -4.34 11.33 25.11
C GLU A 315 -3.48 11.94 26.21
N PHE A 316 -2.17 11.75 26.11
CA PHE A 316 -1.16 12.34 26.98
C PHE A 316 0.13 12.62 26.18
N CYS A 317 0.62 13.85 26.22
CA CYS A 317 1.86 14.29 25.55
C CYS A 317 1.92 13.91 24.06
N GLY A 318 0.83 14.08 23.31
CA GLY A 318 0.76 13.72 21.90
C GLY A 318 0.71 12.21 21.63
N GLN A 319 0.48 11.39 22.64
CA GLN A 319 0.28 9.95 22.53
C GLN A 319 -1.16 9.58 22.80
N ILE A 320 -1.80 8.83 21.91
CA ILE A 320 -3.13 8.25 22.11
C ILE A 320 -2.99 6.82 22.62
N ILE A 321 -3.66 6.51 23.74
CA ILE A 321 -3.67 5.15 24.27
C ILE A 321 -4.73 4.27 23.63
N LYS A 322 -4.36 3.04 23.32
CA LYS A 322 -5.24 1.93 22.99
C LYS A 322 -5.15 0.90 24.11
N SER A 323 -6.17 0.83 24.96
CA SER A 323 -6.14 -0.01 26.17
C SER A 323 -6.48 -1.49 25.93
N GLY A 324 -6.80 -1.86 24.70
CA GLY A 324 -7.26 -3.21 24.37
C GLY A 324 -8.61 -3.51 25.00
N ASN A 325 -8.67 -4.61 25.76
CA ASN A 325 -9.89 -5.02 26.49
C ASN A 325 -10.01 -4.41 27.90
N ARG A 326 -9.02 -3.59 28.31
CA ARG A 326 -9.00 -3.01 29.66
C ARG A 326 -9.70 -1.67 29.70
N MET A 327 -10.31 -1.35 30.84
CA MET A 327 -10.80 -0.01 31.11
C MET A 327 -9.63 0.95 31.27
N LEU A 328 -9.78 2.18 30.79
CA LEU A 328 -8.80 3.23 31.02
C LEU A 328 -8.53 3.43 32.51
N SER A 329 -7.26 3.56 32.87
CA SER A 329 -6.81 3.84 34.24
C SER A 329 -5.47 4.60 34.19
N GLU A 330 -5.12 5.27 35.28
CA GLU A 330 -3.83 5.97 35.39
C GLU A 330 -2.64 5.01 35.23
N GLU A 331 -2.77 3.79 35.72
CA GLU A 331 -1.71 2.78 35.65
C GLU A 331 -1.30 2.43 34.21
N LEU A 332 -2.23 2.52 33.27
CA LEU A 332 -1.94 2.26 31.85
C LEU A 332 -1.05 3.33 31.23
N TRP A 333 -0.92 4.50 31.86
CA TRP A 333 -0.04 5.56 31.42
C TRP A 333 1.38 5.49 32.01
N ASN A 334 1.62 4.67 33.05
CA ASN A 334 2.92 4.61 33.71
C ASN A 334 4.10 4.38 32.75
N PRO A 335 4.07 3.41 31.81
CA PRO A 335 5.16 3.22 30.87
C PRO A 335 5.43 4.45 29.98
N MET A 336 4.35 5.15 29.60
CA MET A 336 4.47 6.35 28.76
C MET A 336 4.95 7.56 29.58
N ILE A 337 4.53 7.70 30.84
CA ILE A 337 5.02 8.75 31.75
C ILE A 337 6.54 8.61 31.94
N GLU A 338 7.01 7.39 32.21
CA GLU A 338 8.43 7.11 32.36
C GLU A 338 9.20 7.44 31.08
N TYR A 339 8.69 7.03 29.91
CA TYR A 339 9.28 7.32 28.61
C TYR A 339 9.36 8.82 28.33
N VAL A 340 8.25 9.54 28.52
CA VAL A 340 8.20 11.00 28.30
C VAL A 340 9.12 11.72 29.29
N THR A 341 9.17 11.28 30.54
CA THR A 341 10.07 11.86 31.54
C THR A 341 11.54 11.67 31.11
N MET A 342 11.92 10.50 30.57
CA MET A 342 13.23 10.33 30.00
C MET A 342 13.48 11.23 28.81
N MET A 343 12.49 11.42 27.93
CA MET A 343 12.59 12.33 26.78
C MET A 343 12.71 13.80 27.19
N GLU A 344 12.07 14.24 28.27
CA GLU A 344 12.18 15.61 28.77
C GLU A 344 13.58 15.98 29.28
N PHE A 345 14.35 15.02 29.76
CA PHE A 345 15.75 15.25 30.08
C PHE A 345 16.58 15.67 28.86
N PHE A 346 16.07 15.49 27.63
CA PHE A 346 16.76 15.84 26.38
C PHE A 346 16.77 17.33 26.02
N ASP A 347 16.08 18.19 26.74
CA ASP A 347 16.11 19.63 26.49
C ASP A 347 17.44 20.32 26.92
N GLY A 348 18.54 19.58 26.79
CA GLY A 348 19.89 20.08 26.62
C GLY A 348 20.57 20.70 27.84
N SER A 349 19.86 21.09 28.89
CA SER A 349 20.46 21.83 30.01
C SER A 349 20.63 21.04 31.32
N GLN A 350 20.04 19.85 31.40
CA GLN A 350 20.04 19.05 32.66
C GLN A 350 20.73 17.66 32.56
N MET A 351 21.37 17.39 31.46
CA MET A 351 21.74 16.00 31.08
C MET A 351 23.18 15.62 31.38
N GLU A 352 24.07 16.56 31.59
CA GLU A 352 25.46 16.25 31.87
C GLU A 352 25.58 15.40 33.16
N GLY A 353 26.00 14.15 32.99
CA GLY A 353 26.13 13.19 34.08
C GLY A 353 24.98 12.17 34.26
N LYS A 354 23.92 12.21 33.42
CA LYS A 354 22.78 11.27 33.50
C LYS A 354 22.79 10.17 32.45
N GLU A 355 23.84 10.06 31.67
CA GLU A 355 23.93 9.09 30.56
C GLU A 355 23.79 7.63 31.04
N SER A 356 24.31 7.33 32.24
CA SER A 356 24.13 6.01 32.82
C SER A 356 22.70 5.71 33.26
N GLU A 357 21.93 6.73 33.67
CA GLU A 357 20.50 6.57 34.01
C GLU A 357 19.69 6.26 32.78
N ILE A 358 19.93 6.96 31.65
CA ILE A 358 19.28 6.74 30.38
C ILE A 358 19.59 5.36 29.83
N TRP A 359 20.88 4.96 29.86
CA TRP A 359 21.28 3.62 29.44
C TRP A 359 20.60 2.53 30.26
N ASN A 360 20.56 2.72 31.59
CA ASN A 360 19.85 1.81 32.48
C ASN A 360 18.36 1.77 32.20
N TYR A 361 17.73 2.92 31.89
CA TYR A 361 16.34 2.95 31.48
C TYR A 361 16.11 2.17 30.19
N ILE A 362 16.89 2.45 29.15
CA ILE A 362 16.79 1.75 27.86
C ILE A 362 16.92 0.24 28.07
N THR A 363 17.95 -0.22 28.78
CA THR A 363 18.21 -1.65 28.97
C THR A 363 17.20 -2.38 29.86
N LYS A 364 16.45 -1.65 30.69
CA LYS A 364 15.43 -2.23 31.57
C LYS A 364 14.00 -2.12 31.03
N HIS A 365 13.69 -1.03 30.33
CA HIS A 365 12.31 -0.66 29.97
C HIS A 365 12.06 -0.62 28.48
N MET A 366 13.10 -0.77 27.65
CA MET A 366 12.97 -0.79 26.20
C MET A 366 13.69 -2.00 25.60
N ASN A 367 13.15 -2.54 24.51
CA ASN A 367 13.96 -3.41 23.67
C ASN A 367 14.99 -2.54 22.96
N SER A 368 16.25 -2.61 23.41
CA SER A 368 17.31 -1.72 22.93
C SER A 368 17.64 -1.94 21.46
N GLU A 369 17.56 -3.18 20.96
CA GLU A 369 17.79 -3.49 19.57
C GLU A 369 16.70 -2.90 18.67
N ASN A 370 15.43 -3.08 19.00
CA ASN A 370 14.31 -2.46 18.30
C ASN A 370 14.40 -0.93 18.34
N LEU A 371 14.74 -0.33 19.52
CA LEU A 371 14.89 1.11 19.64
C LEU A 371 15.94 1.65 18.68
N PHE A 372 17.14 1.03 18.67
CA PHE A 372 18.23 1.50 17.83
C PHE A 372 17.93 1.24 16.34
N ASN A 373 17.35 0.09 16.01
CA ASN A 373 16.88 -0.19 14.66
C ASN A 373 15.88 0.85 14.18
N PHE A 374 14.89 1.20 15.02
CA PHE A 374 13.90 2.21 14.69
C PHE A 374 14.53 3.60 14.46
N ASP A 375 15.35 4.06 15.43
CA ASP A 375 15.94 5.39 15.34
C ASP A 375 16.91 5.50 14.14
N LEU A 376 17.74 4.47 13.88
CA LEU A 376 18.66 4.43 12.74
C LEU A 376 17.94 4.32 11.40
N TYR A 377 16.87 3.52 11.34
CA TYR A 377 16.02 3.41 10.16
C TYR A 377 15.36 4.74 9.82
N VAL A 378 14.71 5.38 10.80
CA VAL A 378 14.04 6.68 10.60
C VAL A 378 15.03 7.76 10.16
N GLN A 379 16.25 7.75 10.67
CA GLN A 379 17.33 8.61 10.19
C GLN A 379 17.71 8.29 8.74
N ALA A 380 17.87 7.02 8.38
CA ALA A 380 18.29 6.61 7.05
C ALA A 380 17.27 6.99 5.98
N ILE A 381 15.99 6.72 6.20
CA ILE A 381 14.91 7.10 5.27
C ILE A 381 14.54 8.58 5.32
N HIS A 382 15.12 9.36 6.26
CA HIS A 382 14.75 10.75 6.52
C HIS A 382 13.26 10.92 6.87
N GLY A 383 12.72 10.03 7.69
CA GLY A 383 11.35 10.07 8.16
C GLY A 383 11.17 11.09 9.29
N ILE A 384 11.18 12.40 9.00
CA ILE A 384 11.13 13.45 10.04
C ILE A 384 9.90 13.27 10.92
N ASP A 385 8.74 13.10 10.32
CA ASP A 385 7.50 12.88 11.05
C ASP A 385 7.56 11.67 11.98
N ASN A 386 8.27 10.62 11.56
CA ASN A 386 8.41 9.38 12.33
C ASN A 386 9.36 9.50 13.51
N ALA A 387 10.17 10.55 13.58
CA ALA A 387 11.04 10.81 14.73
C ALA A 387 10.23 11.14 16.00
N TYR A 388 9.05 11.75 15.87
CA TYR A 388 8.26 12.26 17.02
C TYR A 388 6.77 11.90 17.00
N LYS A 389 6.16 11.73 15.81
CA LYS A 389 4.78 11.28 15.60
C LYS A 389 4.80 10.12 14.59
N ASN A 390 3.64 9.71 14.08
CA ASN A 390 3.56 8.64 13.10
C ASN A 390 4.35 7.39 13.49
N GLN A 391 4.25 7.03 14.77
CA GLN A 391 4.83 5.81 15.33
C GLN A 391 3.87 5.18 16.33
N TYR A 392 4.02 3.89 16.52
CA TYR A 392 3.37 3.19 17.63
C TYR A 392 4.43 2.78 18.64
N ILE A 393 4.06 2.81 19.93
CA ILE A 393 4.88 2.31 21.03
C ILE A 393 4.05 1.25 21.74
N ALA A 394 4.49 0.00 21.66
CA ALA A 394 3.90 -1.10 22.39
C ALA A 394 4.60 -1.26 23.73
N ALA A 395 3.88 -1.22 24.83
CA ALA A 395 4.35 -1.60 26.14
C ALA A 395 3.92 -3.03 26.43
N VAL A 396 4.87 -3.96 26.33
CA VAL A 396 4.64 -5.39 26.44
C VAL A 396 5.09 -5.89 27.79
N MET A 397 4.21 -6.58 28.51
CA MET A 397 4.49 -7.07 29.84
C MET A 397 5.35 -8.32 29.79
N ASP A 398 6.53 -8.27 30.38
CA ASP A 398 7.40 -9.42 30.53
C ASP A 398 6.88 -10.45 31.57
N GLY A 399 7.54 -11.59 31.66
CA GLY A 399 7.16 -12.64 32.63
C GLY A 399 7.38 -12.27 34.10
N LYS A 400 7.95 -11.06 34.39
CA LYS A 400 8.23 -10.55 35.74
C LYS A 400 7.28 -9.42 36.14
N GLY A 401 6.36 -9.04 35.25
CA GLY A 401 5.40 -7.96 35.50
C GLY A 401 5.95 -6.56 35.21
N GLN A 402 7.03 -6.46 34.39
CA GLN A 402 7.57 -5.19 33.90
C GLN A 402 7.18 -4.97 32.46
N TYR A 403 6.91 -3.73 32.08
CA TYR A 403 6.69 -3.36 30.69
C TYR A 403 8.02 -3.14 29.96
N MET A 404 8.11 -3.73 28.76
CA MET A 404 9.18 -3.49 27.80
C MET A 404 8.60 -2.73 26.60
N LEU A 405 9.19 -1.59 26.26
CA LEU A 405 8.71 -0.76 25.15
C LEU A 405 9.32 -1.18 23.82
N TRP A 406 8.49 -1.18 22.77
CA TRP A 406 8.83 -1.46 21.38
C TRP A 406 8.27 -0.37 20.50
N LYS A 407 9.02 0.04 19.47
CA LYS A 407 8.60 1.03 18.48
C LYS A 407 8.26 0.38 17.15
N SER A 408 7.28 0.94 16.46
CA SER A 408 6.88 0.58 15.11
C SER A 408 6.54 1.84 14.31
N PRO A 409 7.06 2.03 13.09
CA PRO A 409 6.75 3.19 12.28
C PRO A 409 5.36 3.08 11.65
N TRP A 410 4.79 4.24 11.34
CA TRP A 410 3.50 4.38 10.69
C TRP A 410 3.50 5.59 9.75
N ASP A 411 2.69 5.55 8.66
CA ASP A 411 2.51 6.67 7.74
C ASP A 411 3.84 7.15 7.12
N LEU A 412 4.46 6.26 6.35
CA LEU A 412 5.82 6.39 5.81
C LEU A 412 5.86 7.08 4.43
N ASN A 413 4.85 7.86 4.09
CA ASN A 413 4.76 8.55 2.80
C ASN A 413 5.73 9.73 2.66
N TYR A 414 6.07 10.41 3.77
CA TYR A 414 7.04 11.51 3.79
C TYR A 414 8.44 11.03 4.20
N CYS A 415 9.17 10.46 3.24
CA CYS A 415 10.53 9.96 3.42
C CYS A 415 11.35 10.10 2.15
N PHE A 416 12.62 9.77 2.19
CA PHE A 416 13.58 9.84 1.09
C PHE A 416 13.62 11.21 0.39
N GLY A 417 13.59 12.29 1.19
CA GLY A 417 13.69 13.66 0.69
C GLY A 417 12.46 14.16 -0.08
N ASP A 418 11.31 13.51 0.08
CA ASP A 418 10.08 14.02 -0.50
C ASP A 418 9.81 15.43 0.02
N LYS A 419 9.51 16.34 -0.92
CA LYS A 419 9.28 17.75 -0.61
C LYS A 419 7.85 17.88 -0.13
N TYR A 420 7.68 18.10 1.16
CA TYR A 420 6.44 18.66 1.66
C TYR A 420 6.25 20.02 1.01
N ASP A 421 5.24 20.13 0.14
CA ASP A 421 4.92 21.39 -0.51
C ASP A 421 4.45 22.37 0.56
N SER A 422 5.27 23.30 0.91
CA SER A 422 4.87 24.60 1.40
C SER A 422 6.07 25.48 1.69
N GLU A 423 5.83 26.73 1.73
CA GLU A 423 6.65 27.87 2.07
C GLU A 423 7.51 27.75 3.35
N ASN A 424 7.51 26.60 4.03
CA ASN A 424 8.37 26.27 5.16
C ASN A 424 9.50 25.34 4.72
N ASP A 425 10.51 25.91 4.21
CA ASP A 425 11.78 25.42 3.65
C ASP A 425 12.61 24.45 4.50
N LEU A 426 12.11 23.89 5.59
CA LEU A 426 12.86 22.95 6.43
C LEU A 426 13.22 21.64 5.73
N LEU A 427 12.46 21.26 4.68
CA LEU A 427 12.67 20.02 3.92
C LEU A 427 13.33 20.26 2.56
N THR A 428 13.38 21.49 2.08
CA THR A 428 13.98 21.83 0.78
C THR A 428 15.46 22.20 0.86
N SER A 429 15.97 22.57 2.04
CA SER A 429 17.41 22.75 2.21
C SER A 429 18.04 21.39 2.48
N TYR A 430 18.88 20.93 1.58
CA TYR A 430 19.73 19.73 1.72
C TYR A 430 20.75 19.85 2.85
N ASN A 431 20.42 20.55 3.93
CA ASN A 431 21.27 20.58 5.09
C ASN A 431 21.02 19.33 5.94
N LEU A 432 21.64 18.22 5.49
CA LEU A 432 21.56 16.91 6.16
C LEU A 432 21.92 16.98 7.65
N ASP A 433 22.82 17.88 8.01
CA ASP A 433 23.25 18.07 9.41
C ASP A 433 22.13 18.71 10.26
N ASP A 434 21.45 19.74 9.78
CA ASP A 434 20.37 20.39 10.54
C ASP A 434 19.17 19.47 10.72
N HIS A 435 18.78 18.75 9.68
CA HIS A 435 17.71 17.76 9.77
C HIS A 435 18.07 16.64 10.73
N THR A 436 19.30 16.13 10.68
CA THR A 436 19.78 15.14 11.64
C THR A 436 19.70 15.67 13.07
N LYS A 437 20.12 16.90 13.32
CA LYS A 437 20.02 17.53 14.63
C LYS A 437 18.58 17.71 15.12
N ILE A 438 17.65 18.04 14.21
CA ILE A 438 16.23 18.15 14.56
C ILE A 438 15.67 16.78 14.96
N MET A 439 15.90 15.75 14.16
CA MET A 439 15.44 14.40 14.46
C MET A 439 16.05 13.86 15.75
N ASN A 440 17.33 14.15 15.99
CA ASN A 440 18.06 13.75 17.19
C ASN A 440 17.43 14.23 18.51
N LYS A 441 16.69 15.35 18.49
CA LYS A 441 15.99 15.84 19.68
C LYS A 441 14.87 14.90 20.15
N TYR A 442 14.43 13.98 19.30
CA TYR A 442 13.35 13.04 19.59
C TYR A 442 13.80 11.58 19.66
N MET A 443 15.11 11.33 19.61
CA MET A 443 15.68 9.98 19.54
C MET A 443 16.64 9.71 20.71
N LEU A 444 16.30 8.73 21.54
CA LEU A 444 17.12 8.32 22.69
C LEU A 444 18.52 7.86 22.28
N SER A 445 18.64 7.15 21.17
CA SER A 445 19.91 6.64 20.67
C SER A 445 20.91 7.75 20.35
N THR A 446 20.45 8.80 19.69
CA THR A 446 21.33 9.87 19.22
C THR A 446 21.83 10.74 20.35
N TYR A 447 21.03 10.87 21.39
CA TYR A 447 21.50 11.52 22.61
C TYR A 447 22.72 10.81 23.20
N LEU A 448 22.67 9.48 23.31
CA LEU A 448 23.76 8.67 23.79
C LEU A 448 25.02 8.76 22.92
N LEU A 449 24.87 9.01 21.62
CA LEU A 449 26.01 9.27 20.72
C LEU A 449 26.74 10.56 21.05
N ASN A 450 26.02 11.63 21.42
CA ASN A 450 26.63 12.91 21.80
C ASN A 450 27.20 12.93 23.20
N SER A 451 26.92 11.87 24.00
CA SER A 451 27.40 11.72 25.36
C SER A 451 28.84 11.19 25.42
N LYS A 452 29.43 11.23 26.60
CA LYS A 452 30.74 10.56 26.87
C LYS A 452 30.59 9.05 27.17
N TYR A 453 29.40 8.49 27.00
CA TYR A 453 29.11 7.09 27.36
C TYR A 453 29.50 6.13 26.24
N SER A 454 30.77 5.62 26.30
CA SER A 454 31.37 4.82 25.23
C SER A 454 30.60 3.53 24.91
N GLN A 455 30.05 2.86 25.92
CA GLN A 455 29.35 1.58 25.74
C GLN A 455 28.12 1.71 24.81
N ALA A 456 27.33 2.76 24.98
CA ALA A 456 26.17 3.00 24.12
C ALA A 456 26.60 3.34 22.68
N LYS A 457 27.67 4.13 22.53
CA LYS A 457 28.23 4.47 21.22
C LYS A 457 28.63 3.24 20.43
N ASP A 458 29.35 2.33 21.05
CA ASP A 458 29.83 1.10 20.41
C ASP A 458 28.63 0.24 19.93
N VAL A 459 27.58 0.11 20.76
CA VAL A 459 26.37 -0.64 20.40
C VAL A 459 25.68 0.01 19.20
N ILE A 460 25.45 1.31 19.22
CA ILE A 460 24.76 2.03 18.14
C ILE A 460 25.55 1.98 16.84
N LYS A 461 26.88 2.18 16.90
CA LYS A 461 27.77 2.05 15.73
C LYS A 461 27.74 0.65 15.13
N ASN A 462 27.81 -0.38 15.96
CA ASN A 462 27.75 -1.76 15.49
C ASN A 462 26.40 -2.06 14.82
N GLN A 463 25.30 -1.57 15.39
CA GLN A 463 23.97 -1.72 14.81
C GLN A 463 23.87 -1.00 13.47
N TRP A 464 24.34 0.26 13.37
CA TRP A 464 24.40 0.99 12.12
C TRP A 464 25.18 0.21 11.05
N ASN A 465 26.40 -0.24 11.38
CA ASN A 465 27.24 -1.00 10.46
C ASN A 465 26.57 -2.30 9.98
N MET A 466 25.83 -2.98 10.86
CA MET A 466 25.07 -4.18 10.51
C MET A 466 23.96 -3.86 9.52
N LEU A 467 23.16 -2.81 9.78
CA LEU A 467 22.08 -2.37 8.88
C LEU A 467 22.64 -1.91 7.53
N ARG A 468 23.73 -1.12 7.53
CA ARG A 468 24.40 -0.64 6.31
C ARG A 468 24.98 -1.75 5.46
N LYS A 469 25.42 -2.83 6.06
CA LYS A 469 25.99 -3.97 5.34
C LYS A 469 24.93 -4.83 4.64
N ASN A 470 23.74 -4.93 5.22
CA ASN A 470 22.78 -5.96 4.84
C ASN A 470 21.49 -5.38 4.22
N ILE A 471 20.93 -4.32 4.78
CA ILE A 471 19.58 -3.83 4.43
C ILE A 471 19.63 -2.39 3.91
N LEU A 472 20.21 -1.46 4.66
CA LEU A 472 20.24 -0.04 4.31
C LEU A 472 21.34 0.28 3.30
N THR A 473 21.41 -0.46 2.19
CA THR A 473 22.36 -0.21 1.09
C THR A 473 21.69 0.54 -0.04
N THR A 474 22.41 1.41 -0.75
CA THR A 474 21.88 2.12 -1.92
C THR A 474 21.39 1.14 -2.99
N ALA A 475 22.17 0.08 -3.25
CA ALA A 475 21.79 -0.94 -4.24
C ALA A 475 20.48 -1.66 -3.87
N HIS A 476 20.23 -1.95 -2.60
CA HIS A 476 18.99 -2.60 -2.18
C HIS A 476 17.78 -1.67 -2.28
N VAL A 477 17.95 -0.39 -1.91
CA VAL A 477 16.89 0.61 -2.07
C VAL A 477 16.57 0.85 -3.55
N GLU A 478 17.57 0.88 -4.41
CA GLU A 478 17.41 0.96 -5.87
C GLU A 478 16.65 -0.25 -6.41
N GLU A 479 17.04 -1.48 -6.01
CA GLU A 479 16.35 -2.72 -6.38
C GLU A 479 14.86 -2.70 -5.97
N LEU A 480 14.56 -2.28 -4.75
CA LEU A 480 13.18 -2.18 -4.28
C LEU A 480 12.39 -1.12 -5.05
N ALA A 481 12.99 0.06 -5.28
CA ALA A 481 12.34 1.13 -6.03
C ALA A 481 12.05 0.71 -7.47
N GLU A 482 13.01 0.03 -8.13
CA GLU A 482 12.83 -0.52 -9.47
C GLU A 482 11.72 -1.56 -9.51
N LYS A 483 11.79 -2.58 -8.64
CA LYS A 483 10.78 -3.64 -8.53
C LYS A 483 9.35 -3.10 -8.38
N PHE A 484 9.16 -2.08 -7.55
CA PHE A 484 7.84 -1.49 -7.37
C PHE A 484 7.42 -0.60 -8.54
N SER A 485 8.36 0.14 -9.15
CA SER A 485 8.09 0.93 -10.35
C SER A 485 7.71 0.04 -11.53
N GLU A 486 8.50 -1.00 -11.83
CA GLU A 486 8.21 -1.99 -12.87
C GLU A 486 6.82 -2.62 -12.67
N LYS A 487 6.49 -3.00 -11.44
CA LYS A 487 5.15 -3.54 -11.14
C LYS A 487 4.03 -2.58 -11.50
N LEU A 488 4.19 -1.28 -11.24
CA LEU A 488 3.20 -0.25 -11.57
C LEU A 488 3.14 0.02 -13.07
N GLU A 489 4.29 0.04 -13.74
CA GLU A 489 4.43 0.25 -15.19
C GLU A 489 3.86 -0.94 -15.97
N ASP A 490 4.32 -2.17 -15.71
CA ASP A 490 3.89 -3.41 -16.35
C ASP A 490 2.38 -3.66 -16.19
N SER A 491 1.78 -3.15 -15.11
CA SER A 491 0.34 -3.24 -14.89
C SER A 491 -0.48 -2.22 -15.67
N GLY A 492 0.16 -1.28 -16.38
CA GLY A 492 -0.48 -0.13 -17.03
C GLY A 492 -1.10 0.87 -16.05
N ALA A 493 -0.92 0.67 -14.72
CA ALA A 493 -1.56 1.51 -13.71
C ALA A 493 -1.03 2.94 -13.72
N VAL A 494 0.25 3.14 -14.04
CA VAL A 494 0.85 4.49 -14.15
C VAL A 494 0.18 5.30 -15.24
N LEU A 495 -0.14 4.71 -16.38
CA LEU A 495 -0.85 5.40 -17.48
C LEU A 495 -2.24 5.84 -17.04
N ARG A 496 -2.98 4.96 -16.37
CA ARG A 496 -4.33 5.26 -15.87
C ARG A 496 -4.32 6.26 -14.72
N GLU A 497 -3.32 6.19 -13.83
CA GLU A 497 -3.09 7.16 -12.77
C GLU A 497 -2.77 8.55 -13.33
N THR A 498 -1.90 8.62 -14.35
CA THR A 498 -1.53 9.87 -15.01
C THR A 498 -2.73 10.51 -15.71
N ASP A 499 -3.57 9.72 -16.36
CA ASP A 499 -4.81 10.19 -16.97
C ASP A 499 -5.78 10.77 -15.94
N GLN A 500 -5.87 10.17 -14.75
CA GLN A 500 -6.76 10.62 -13.66
C GLN A 500 -6.16 11.79 -12.84
N TRP A 501 -4.87 11.75 -12.57
CA TRP A 501 -4.15 12.63 -11.63
C TRP A 501 -2.83 13.15 -12.21
N SER A 502 -2.87 13.74 -13.41
CA SER A 502 -1.69 14.15 -14.18
C SER A 502 -0.69 15.01 -13.39
N GLU A 503 -1.16 15.88 -12.50
CA GLU A 503 -0.30 16.78 -11.73
C GLU A 503 0.49 16.10 -10.61
N SER A 504 0.13 14.86 -10.25
CA SER A 504 0.71 14.16 -9.10
C SER A 504 1.84 13.20 -9.45
N ILE A 505 2.00 12.82 -10.72
CA ILE A 505 3.09 11.96 -11.19
C ILE A 505 4.28 12.83 -11.60
N LYS A 506 5.50 12.44 -11.16
CA LYS A 506 6.75 13.09 -11.52
C LYS A 506 7.73 12.05 -12.04
N GLU A 507 8.14 12.19 -13.27
CA GLU A 507 8.98 11.23 -14.00
C GLU A 507 10.30 10.92 -13.28
N ASP A 508 10.97 11.93 -12.73
CA ASP A 508 12.26 11.77 -12.05
C ASP A 508 12.18 11.33 -10.57
N SER A 509 10.98 11.18 -10.01
CA SER A 509 10.78 11.03 -8.56
C SER A 509 11.40 9.74 -8.00
N LYS A 510 11.44 8.65 -8.77
CA LYS A 510 12.13 7.40 -8.39
C LYS A 510 13.65 7.59 -8.32
N THR A 511 14.23 8.22 -9.33
CA THR A 511 15.67 8.53 -9.38
C THR A 511 16.07 9.48 -8.25
N GLU A 512 15.23 10.48 -7.97
CA GLU A 512 15.43 11.41 -6.84
C GLU A 512 15.42 10.68 -5.50
N LEU A 513 14.53 9.70 -5.30
CA LEU A 513 14.48 8.88 -4.08
C LEU A 513 15.82 8.17 -3.84
N VAL A 514 16.34 7.45 -4.84
CA VAL A 514 17.58 6.68 -4.74
C VAL A 514 18.78 7.61 -4.50
N ALA A 515 18.89 8.68 -5.28
CA ALA A 515 19.97 9.65 -5.15
C ALA A 515 19.97 10.35 -3.78
N TYR A 516 18.78 10.68 -3.28
CA TYR A 516 18.65 11.25 -1.94
C TYR A 516 19.08 10.26 -0.85
N PHE A 517 18.64 9.01 -0.94
CA PHE A 517 19.02 7.97 0.03
C PHE A 517 20.53 7.74 0.04
N GLU A 518 21.17 7.68 -1.13
CA GLU A 518 22.63 7.55 -1.25
C GLU A 518 23.35 8.66 -0.49
N GLN A 519 23.03 9.92 -0.80
CA GLN A 519 23.63 11.07 -0.11
C GLN A 519 23.37 11.04 1.40
N ARG A 520 22.16 10.63 1.80
CA ARG A 520 21.76 10.55 3.19
C ARG A 520 22.58 9.53 3.97
N VAL A 521 22.74 8.32 3.46
CA VAL A 521 23.48 7.26 4.16
C VAL A 521 24.99 7.49 4.15
N GLU A 522 25.55 8.12 3.10
CA GLU A 522 26.95 8.56 3.09
C GLU A 522 27.24 9.60 4.18
N PHE A 523 26.33 10.57 4.34
CA PHE A 523 26.40 11.52 5.42
C PHE A 523 26.33 10.82 6.78
N LEU A 524 25.38 9.92 6.98
CA LEU A 524 25.20 9.18 8.23
C LEU A 524 26.38 8.23 8.54
N ASP A 525 27.00 7.63 7.52
CA ASP A 525 28.23 6.85 7.68
C ASP A 525 29.34 7.70 8.29
N SER A 526 29.52 8.92 7.77
CA SER A 526 30.48 9.89 8.32
C SER A 526 30.09 10.36 9.73
N TYR A 527 28.80 10.63 9.94
CA TYR A 527 28.24 11.07 11.21
C TYR A 527 28.46 10.03 12.30
N TYR A 528 28.03 8.76 12.10
CA TYR A 528 28.18 7.70 13.10
C TYR A 528 29.62 7.26 13.33
N ASN A 529 30.51 7.44 12.36
CA ASN A 529 31.94 7.15 12.52
C ASN A 529 32.72 8.25 13.26
N SER A 530 32.16 9.46 13.39
CA SER A 530 32.81 10.59 14.08
C SER A 530 32.80 10.49 15.61
N PHE A 531 32.05 9.58 16.19
CA PHE A 531 31.87 9.44 17.64
C PHE A 531 32.90 8.52 18.30
#